data_ffb6a1eb152c6e0381a77e1fd056b793
#
_entry.id   ffb6a1eb152c6e0381a77e1fd056b793
#
_cell.length_a   1.000
_cell.length_b   1.000
_cell.length_c   1.000
_cell.angle_alpha   90.00
_cell.angle_beta   90.00
_cell.angle_gamma   90.00
#
_symmetry.space_group_name_H-M   'P 1'
#
loop_
_entity.id
_entity.type
_entity.pdbx_description
1 polymer ?
#
loop_
_entity_poly.entity_id
_entity_poly.type
_entity_poly.pdbx_seq_one_letter_code
_entity_poly.pdbx_strand_id
1 'polypeptide(L)'
;NTAEPAQGCTVSSVSYHSVKLSWTKIGCTNYRIFQLKNGQWKEIAKTTDTSYTVKNLSQKTTYKFKIRACKTDDKKANHYGKYSAEVSATTSKAPAVVTPVSQHGQLSVKGANIVDKNGKVFKIKGMSTHGIMWEDFSDILTKDSLKVLRDDWKVNTIRIAMYTYEWGGYCTENGKYQAQAKQKVKTGVENAKSLGMYAIIDWHVLNDQNPNNHKNDAIKFFTEMAKTYKDYNNVIYEICNEPNGGITWTGGIKSYCQSVVSAIRKYDSDAIIDVDYGLWGVMLPVLVYLGRGKWEKL
;
A
#
# COMPACT_ATOMS: atom_id res chain seq x y z
N ASN A 1 -10.61 -40.55 -41.27
CA ASN A 1 -9.27 -40.01 -40.93
C ASN A 1 -9.32 -39.29 -39.60
N THR A 2 -9.35 -40.04 -38.51
CA THR A 2 -9.22 -39.48 -37.14
C THR A 2 -7.78 -39.03 -36.88
N ALA A 3 -7.61 -37.92 -36.13
CA ALA A 3 -6.29 -37.54 -35.69
C ALA A 3 -5.73 -38.56 -34.71
N GLU A 4 -4.41 -38.75 -34.71
CA GLU A 4 -3.75 -39.58 -33.71
C GLU A 4 -3.98 -39.03 -32.29
N PRO A 5 -3.90 -39.88 -31.24
CA PRO A 5 -3.98 -39.40 -29.86
C PRO A 5 -2.86 -38.42 -29.59
N ALA A 6 -3.17 -37.31 -28.94
CA ALA A 6 -2.15 -36.40 -28.43
C ALA A 6 -1.33 -37.14 -27.35
N GLN A 7 -0.02 -37.19 -27.52
CA GLN A 7 0.90 -37.94 -26.63
C GLN A 7 1.80 -37.01 -25.85
N GLY A 8 2.28 -37.48 -24.68
CA GLY A 8 3.32 -36.82 -23.92
C GLY A 8 2.93 -35.44 -23.31
N CYS A 9 1.63 -35.24 -23.04
CA CYS A 9 1.22 -34.02 -22.34
C CYS A 9 1.86 -34.00 -20.94
N THR A 10 2.62 -32.96 -20.68
CA THR A 10 3.31 -32.73 -19.41
C THR A 10 3.16 -31.28 -18.95
N VAL A 11 3.37 -31.05 -17.67
CA VAL A 11 3.51 -29.70 -17.10
C VAL A 11 4.98 -29.31 -17.21
N SER A 12 5.32 -28.33 -18.04
CA SER A 12 6.70 -27.90 -18.27
C SER A 12 7.13 -26.76 -17.35
N SER A 13 6.21 -25.93 -16.87
CA SER A 13 6.47 -24.94 -15.83
C SER A 13 5.22 -24.53 -15.09
N VAL A 14 5.40 -24.09 -13.84
CA VAL A 14 4.31 -23.61 -12.97
C VAL A 14 4.77 -22.31 -12.30
N SER A 15 3.89 -21.32 -12.30
CA SER A 15 4.06 -20.08 -11.51
C SER A 15 2.88 -19.92 -10.54
N TYR A 16 2.83 -18.79 -9.84
CA TYR A 16 1.73 -18.48 -8.95
C TYR A 16 0.41 -18.14 -9.68
N HIS A 17 0.43 -17.91 -10.97
CA HIS A 17 -0.72 -17.48 -11.78
C HIS A 17 -0.78 -18.13 -13.16
N SER A 18 0.12 -19.05 -13.47
CA SER A 18 0.13 -19.73 -14.76
C SER A 18 0.68 -21.16 -14.69
N VAL A 19 0.25 -21.98 -15.66
CA VAL A 19 0.76 -23.32 -15.90
C VAL A 19 1.07 -23.45 -17.39
N LYS A 20 2.30 -23.84 -17.73
CA LYS A 20 2.69 -24.15 -19.10
C LYS A 20 2.61 -25.66 -19.32
N LEU A 21 1.84 -26.05 -20.31
CA LEU A 21 1.70 -27.41 -20.80
C LEU A 21 2.58 -27.60 -22.04
N SER A 22 3.14 -28.77 -22.22
CA SER A 22 3.90 -29.16 -23.41
C SER A 22 3.55 -30.59 -23.81
N TRP A 23 3.66 -30.90 -25.08
CA TRP A 23 3.36 -32.22 -25.64
C TRP A 23 4.14 -32.53 -26.90
N THR A 24 4.13 -33.79 -27.29
CA THR A 24 4.81 -34.26 -28.49
C THR A 24 4.08 -33.81 -29.75
N LYS A 25 4.82 -33.33 -30.75
CA LYS A 25 4.28 -32.95 -32.05
C LYS A 25 3.80 -34.21 -32.80
N ILE A 26 2.58 -34.15 -33.32
CA ILE A 26 2.04 -35.20 -34.20
C ILE A 26 1.42 -34.54 -35.45
N GLY A 27 1.10 -35.34 -36.45
CA GLY A 27 0.46 -34.89 -37.68
C GLY A 27 -1.01 -34.51 -37.50
N CYS A 28 -1.22 -33.26 -37.06
CA CYS A 28 -2.57 -32.70 -36.87
C CYS A 28 -2.64 -31.25 -37.33
N THR A 29 -3.86 -30.70 -37.46
CA THR A 29 -4.08 -29.31 -37.83
C THR A 29 -3.91 -28.37 -36.61
N ASN A 30 -4.37 -28.83 -35.45
CA ASN A 30 -4.27 -28.05 -34.20
C ASN A 30 -4.46 -28.94 -32.97
N TYR A 31 -4.17 -28.38 -31.80
CA TYR A 31 -4.45 -29.02 -30.52
C TYR A 31 -5.51 -28.22 -29.78
N ARG A 32 -6.39 -28.92 -29.06
CA ARG A 32 -7.41 -28.37 -28.18
C ARG A 32 -7.04 -28.64 -26.74
N ILE A 33 -7.02 -27.59 -25.92
CA ILE A 33 -6.62 -27.63 -24.52
C ILE A 33 -7.88 -27.58 -23.65
N PHE A 34 -7.99 -28.50 -22.69
CA PHE A 34 -9.13 -28.61 -21.79
C PHE A 34 -8.67 -28.44 -20.34
N GLN A 35 -9.47 -27.75 -19.55
CA GLN A 35 -9.32 -27.62 -18.12
C GLN A 35 -10.53 -28.17 -17.40
N LEU A 36 -10.32 -28.89 -16.30
CA LEU A 36 -11.42 -29.33 -15.42
C LEU A 36 -11.93 -28.11 -14.61
N LYS A 37 -13.18 -27.72 -14.81
CA LYS A 37 -13.86 -26.63 -14.11
C LYS A 37 -15.21 -27.15 -13.58
N ASN A 38 -15.40 -27.04 -12.26
CA ASN A 38 -16.64 -27.49 -11.59
C ASN A 38 -17.05 -28.92 -11.99
N GLY A 39 -16.09 -29.85 -11.99
CA GLY A 39 -16.32 -31.24 -12.35
C GLY A 39 -16.49 -31.54 -13.85
N GLN A 40 -16.43 -30.53 -14.70
CA GLN A 40 -16.61 -30.68 -16.15
C GLN A 40 -15.37 -30.23 -16.93
N TRP A 41 -15.03 -30.97 -17.98
CA TRP A 41 -13.96 -30.62 -18.90
C TRP A 41 -14.43 -29.53 -19.87
N LYS A 42 -13.82 -28.35 -19.78
CA LYS A 42 -14.11 -27.22 -20.68
C LYS A 42 -12.91 -26.94 -21.57
N GLU A 43 -13.14 -26.79 -22.87
CA GLU A 43 -12.12 -26.29 -23.79
C GLU A 43 -11.80 -24.87 -23.45
N ILE A 44 -10.49 -24.56 -23.26
CA ILE A 44 -10.00 -23.24 -22.87
C ILE A 44 -9.14 -22.60 -23.96
N ALA A 45 -8.60 -23.37 -24.88
CA ALA A 45 -7.79 -22.86 -25.97
C ALA A 45 -7.64 -23.83 -27.15
N LYS A 46 -7.21 -23.26 -28.27
CA LYS A 46 -6.79 -23.94 -29.49
C LYS A 46 -5.42 -23.40 -29.92
N THR A 47 -4.49 -24.24 -30.31
CA THR A 47 -3.17 -23.83 -30.78
C THR A 47 -2.63 -24.81 -31.85
N THR A 48 -1.71 -24.31 -32.68
CA THR A 48 -0.91 -25.14 -33.61
C THR A 48 0.45 -25.50 -32.98
N ASP A 49 0.83 -24.86 -31.89
CA ASP A 49 2.07 -25.10 -31.18
C ASP A 49 2.03 -26.38 -30.35
N THR A 50 3.14 -26.86 -29.91
CA THR A 50 3.30 -28.01 -29.02
C THR A 50 3.39 -27.62 -27.53
N SER A 51 3.04 -26.40 -27.22
CA SER A 51 2.92 -25.91 -25.84
C SER A 51 1.82 -24.84 -25.73
N TYR A 52 1.29 -24.68 -24.53
CA TYR A 52 0.32 -23.62 -24.22
C TYR A 52 0.47 -23.18 -22.76
N THR A 53 0.44 -21.86 -22.53
CA THR A 53 0.47 -21.31 -21.16
C THR A 53 -0.92 -20.85 -20.76
N VAL A 54 -1.50 -21.56 -19.81
CA VAL A 54 -2.75 -21.16 -19.15
C VAL A 54 -2.41 -20.06 -18.14
N LYS A 55 -3.03 -18.90 -18.29
CA LYS A 55 -2.78 -17.69 -17.46
C LYS A 55 -3.97 -17.39 -16.56
N ASN A 56 -3.83 -16.39 -15.69
CA ASN A 56 -4.86 -15.88 -14.80
C ASN A 56 -5.42 -16.94 -13.84
N LEU A 57 -4.55 -17.82 -13.38
CA LEU A 57 -4.88 -18.85 -12.40
C LEU A 57 -4.71 -18.28 -10.98
N SER A 58 -5.53 -18.79 -10.05
CA SER A 58 -5.38 -18.48 -8.62
C SER A 58 -4.14 -19.16 -8.05
N GLN A 59 -3.44 -18.49 -7.14
CA GLN A 59 -2.29 -19.08 -6.43
C GLN A 59 -2.70 -20.23 -5.49
N LYS A 60 -1.76 -21.13 -5.19
CA LYS A 60 -1.95 -22.29 -4.29
C LYS A 60 -3.17 -23.15 -4.65
N THR A 61 -3.49 -23.23 -5.94
CA THR A 61 -4.67 -23.94 -6.43
C THR A 61 -4.26 -25.02 -7.41
N THR A 62 -4.84 -26.21 -7.24
CA THR A 62 -4.58 -27.34 -8.13
C THR A 62 -5.52 -27.31 -9.31
N TYR A 63 -4.96 -27.42 -10.50
CA TYR A 63 -5.68 -27.47 -11.78
C TYR A 63 -5.38 -28.76 -12.50
N LYS A 64 -6.37 -29.28 -13.24
CA LYS A 64 -6.21 -30.47 -14.10
C LYS A 64 -6.44 -30.07 -15.54
N PHE A 65 -5.61 -30.63 -16.42
CA PHE A 65 -5.65 -30.38 -17.85
C PHE A 65 -5.53 -31.65 -18.62
N LYS A 66 -6.03 -31.64 -19.84
CA LYS A 66 -5.80 -32.63 -20.90
C LYS A 66 -5.88 -31.96 -22.24
N ILE A 67 -5.31 -32.59 -23.25
CA ILE A 67 -5.33 -32.09 -24.61
C ILE A 67 -5.86 -33.15 -25.56
N ARG A 68 -6.26 -32.74 -26.73
CA ARG A 68 -6.48 -33.66 -27.88
C ARG A 68 -6.06 -32.98 -29.18
N ALA A 69 -5.59 -33.78 -30.11
CA ALA A 69 -5.30 -33.33 -31.46
C ALA A 69 -6.58 -33.24 -32.28
N CYS A 70 -6.58 -32.37 -33.27
CA CYS A 70 -7.64 -32.18 -34.24
C CYS A 70 -7.04 -32.10 -35.65
N LYS A 71 -7.54 -32.90 -36.56
CA LYS A 71 -7.23 -32.82 -37.98
C LYS A 71 -8.45 -32.30 -38.72
N THR A 72 -8.29 -31.22 -39.46
CA THR A 72 -9.35 -30.63 -40.29
C THR A 72 -9.15 -31.15 -41.73
N ASP A 73 -10.17 -31.72 -42.34
CA ASP A 73 -10.10 -32.20 -43.70
C ASP A 73 -10.38 -31.10 -44.76
N ASP A 74 -10.29 -31.46 -46.01
CA ASP A 74 -10.49 -30.54 -47.14
C ASP A 74 -11.92 -29.97 -47.22
N LYS A 75 -12.89 -30.68 -46.60
CA LYS A 75 -14.28 -30.21 -46.46
C LYS A 75 -14.52 -29.38 -45.20
N LYS A 76 -13.42 -28.96 -44.48
CA LYS A 76 -13.43 -28.21 -43.22
C LYS A 76 -14.10 -28.93 -42.04
N ALA A 77 -14.30 -30.25 -42.12
CA ALA A 77 -14.78 -31.07 -41.01
C ALA A 77 -13.64 -31.39 -40.04
N ASN A 78 -13.90 -31.29 -38.73
CA ASN A 78 -12.94 -31.59 -37.68
C ASN A 78 -13.03 -33.06 -37.22
N HIS A 79 -11.89 -33.72 -37.26
CA HIS A 79 -11.72 -35.11 -36.80
C HIS A 79 -10.82 -35.10 -35.56
N TYR A 80 -11.35 -35.57 -34.44
CA TYR A 80 -10.68 -35.48 -33.14
C TYR A 80 -10.03 -36.82 -32.77
N GLY A 81 -8.78 -36.73 -32.30
CA GLY A 81 -8.08 -37.82 -31.66
C GLY A 81 -8.60 -38.07 -30.23
N LYS A 82 -8.15 -39.17 -29.63
CA LYS A 82 -8.36 -39.42 -28.20
C LYS A 82 -7.68 -38.33 -27.37
N TYR A 83 -8.21 -38.11 -26.17
CA TYR A 83 -7.57 -37.22 -25.21
C TYR A 83 -6.22 -37.79 -24.71
N SER A 84 -5.30 -36.93 -24.39
CA SER A 84 -4.11 -37.30 -23.60
C SER A 84 -4.47 -37.81 -22.22
N ALA A 85 -3.51 -38.39 -21.52
CA ALA A 85 -3.61 -38.54 -20.08
C ALA A 85 -3.86 -37.18 -19.42
N GLU A 86 -4.51 -37.20 -18.26
CA GLU A 86 -4.70 -35.98 -17.42
C GLU A 86 -3.37 -35.61 -16.80
N VAL A 87 -3.07 -34.29 -16.75
CA VAL A 87 -1.98 -33.72 -15.99
C VAL A 87 -2.51 -32.78 -14.93
N SER A 88 -1.86 -32.78 -13.79
CA SER A 88 -2.24 -31.94 -12.67
C SER A 88 -1.08 -31.01 -12.29
N ALA A 89 -1.38 -29.76 -11.95
CA ALA A 89 -0.41 -28.79 -11.49
C ALA A 89 -1.01 -27.90 -10.40
N THR A 90 -0.23 -27.68 -9.35
CA THR A 90 -0.59 -26.74 -8.28
C THR A 90 0.22 -25.47 -8.44
N THR A 91 -0.46 -24.33 -8.64
CA THR A 91 0.19 -23.04 -8.72
C THR A 91 0.91 -22.69 -7.42
N SER A 92 2.06 -22.05 -7.53
CA SER A 92 2.85 -21.64 -6.37
C SER A 92 2.18 -20.49 -5.60
N LYS A 93 2.72 -20.14 -4.44
CA LYS A 93 2.41 -18.90 -3.74
C LYS A 93 3.00 -17.73 -4.53
N ALA A 94 2.25 -16.63 -4.63
CA ALA A 94 2.81 -15.39 -5.16
C ALA A 94 4.03 -14.95 -4.32
N PRO A 95 5.09 -14.44 -4.93
CA PRO A 95 6.18 -13.84 -4.18
C PRO A 95 5.65 -12.78 -3.23
N ALA A 96 6.22 -12.71 -2.02
CA ALA A 96 5.89 -11.63 -1.11
C ALA A 96 6.32 -10.30 -1.75
N VAL A 97 5.41 -9.34 -1.80
CA VAL A 97 5.74 -7.99 -2.24
C VAL A 97 6.64 -7.38 -1.17
N VAL A 98 7.85 -7.00 -1.56
CA VAL A 98 8.75 -6.25 -0.68
C VAL A 98 8.21 -4.81 -0.60
N THR A 99 7.70 -4.44 0.55
CA THR A 99 7.16 -3.10 0.79
C THR A 99 8.09 -2.29 1.68
N PRO A 100 8.00 -0.95 1.71
CA PRO A 100 8.80 -0.12 2.62
C PRO A 100 8.78 -0.62 4.06
N VAL A 101 7.60 -0.86 4.63
CA VAL A 101 7.47 -1.34 6.02
C VAL A 101 8.00 -2.76 6.20
N SER A 102 7.80 -3.67 5.24
CA SER A 102 8.34 -5.04 5.36
C SER A 102 9.88 -5.05 5.37
N GLN A 103 10.49 -4.14 4.62
CA GLN A 103 11.94 -3.99 4.51
C GLN A 103 12.53 -3.30 5.74
N HIS A 104 11.94 -2.18 6.16
CA HIS A 104 12.51 -1.28 7.17
C HIS A 104 11.93 -1.45 8.58
N GLY A 105 10.72 -2.02 8.71
CA GLY A 105 10.04 -2.22 10.00
C GLY A 105 9.59 -0.91 10.63
N GLN A 106 9.47 -0.91 11.95
CA GLN A 106 9.20 0.31 12.69
C GLN A 106 10.42 1.24 12.64
N LEU A 107 10.15 2.49 12.35
CA LEU A 107 11.18 3.53 12.34
C LEU A 107 11.39 4.07 13.75
N SER A 108 12.59 4.55 14.02
CA SER A 108 12.95 5.23 15.27
C SER A 108 13.90 6.38 15.01
N VAL A 109 14.18 7.18 16.02
CA VAL A 109 15.12 8.30 15.92
C VAL A 109 16.41 7.97 16.67
N LYS A 110 17.56 8.17 16.02
CA LYS A 110 18.87 8.00 16.61
C LYS A 110 19.77 9.20 16.24
N GLY A 111 20.07 10.04 17.22
CA GLY A 111 20.68 11.35 16.96
C GLY A 111 19.79 12.16 16.02
N ALA A 112 20.36 12.82 15.07
CA ALA A 112 19.65 13.62 14.06
C ALA A 112 19.12 12.81 12.87
N ASN A 113 18.90 11.49 13.01
CA ASN A 113 18.48 10.63 11.90
C ASN A 113 17.27 9.78 12.26
N ILE A 114 16.37 9.63 11.30
CA ILE A 114 15.40 8.53 11.31
C ILE A 114 16.12 7.26 10.87
N VAL A 115 15.98 6.20 11.63
CA VAL A 115 16.61 4.91 11.36
C VAL A 115 15.57 3.79 11.30
N ASP A 116 15.87 2.75 10.52
CA ASP A 116 15.06 1.55 10.41
C ASP A 116 15.34 0.56 11.57
N LYS A 117 14.61 -0.55 11.57
CA LYS A 117 14.76 -1.65 12.56
C LYS A 117 16.18 -2.21 12.69
N ASN A 118 17.05 -2.00 11.70
CA ASN A 118 18.43 -2.44 11.69
C ASN A 118 19.40 -1.30 12.08
N GLY A 119 18.89 -0.12 12.44
CA GLY A 119 19.68 1.05 12.78
C GLY A 119 20.26 1.78 11.56
N LYS A 120 19.84 1.43 10.33
CA LYS A 120 20.27 2.08 9.11
C LYS A 120 19.44 3.34 8.88
N VAL A 121 20.09 4.44 8.46
CA VAL A 121 19.42 5.69 8.12
C VAL A 121 18.34 5.46 7.07
N PHE A 122 17.13 5.87 7.41
CA PHE A 122 15.97 5.82 6.54
C PHE A 122 15.69 7.22 5.97
N LYS A 123 15.53 7.29 4.66
CA LYS A 123 15.15 8.54 3.99
C LYS A 123 13.67 8.48 3.61
N ILE A 124 12.89 9.40 4.12
CA ILE A 124 11.50 9.59 3.69
C ILE A 124 11.52 10.08 2.24
N LYS A 125 10.85 9.32 1.38
CA LYS A 125 10.51 9.68 0.00
C LYS A 125 9.00 9.72 -0.08
N GLY A 126 8.44 10.86 0.25
CA GLY A 126 7.01 11.02 0.46
C GLY A 126 6.34 11.90 -0.57
N MET A 127 5.02 11.79 -0.57
CA MET A 127 4.11 12.76 -1.16
C MET A 127 3.17 13.24 -0.06
N SER A 128 2.82 14.52 -0.08
CA SER A 128 1.79 15.08 0.79
C SER A 128 0.48 15.21 0.01
N THR A 129 -0.62 14.94 0.69
CA THR A 129 -1.90 15.45 0.20
C THR A 129 -1.89 16.98 0.31
N HIS A 130 -2.81 17.63 -0.40
CA HIS A 130 -3.34 18.92 0.01
C HIS A 130 -4.40 18.68 1.10
N GLY A 131 -5.26 19.65 1.41
CA GLY A 131 -6.28 19.49 2.46
C GLY A 131 -7.22 18.31 2.21
N ILE A 132 -7.14 17.28 3.05
CA ILE A 132 -7.94 16.05 2.89
C ILE A 132 -9.47 16.27 3.03
N MET A 133 -9.88 17.39 3.60
CA MET A 133 -11.29 17.75 3.73
C MET A 133 -11.91 18.15 2.39
N TRP A 134 -11.14 18.57 1.42
CA TRP A 134 -11.63 18.94 0.08
C TRP A 134 -11.71 17.69 -0.80
N GLU A 135 -12.83 17.51 -1.49
CA GLU A 135 -13.13 16.27 -2.22
C GLU A 135 -12.08 15.96 -3.29
N ASP A 136 -11.66 16.97 -4.06
CA ASP A 136 -10.68 16.81 -5.15
C ASP A 136 -9.31 16.29 -4.70
N PHE A 137 -8.98 16.40 -3.41
CA PHE A 137 -7.68 15.99 -2.88
C PHE A 137 -7.72 14.74 -1.99
N SER A 138 -8.91 14.24 -1.63
CA SER A 138 -9.03 13.03 -0.81
C SER A 138 -8.84 11.73 -1.60
N ASP A 139 -9.03 11.75 -2.91
CA ASP A 139 -8.90 10.58 -3.78
C ASP A 139 -7.48 10.02 -3.85
N ILE A 140 -6.47 10.84 -3.53
CA ILE A 140 -5.09 10.37 -3.42
C ILE A 140 -4.92 9.33 -2.29
N LEU A 141 -5.80 9.33 -1.30
CA LEU A 141 -5.78 8.38 -0.18
C LEU A 141 -6.44 7.04 -0.50
N THR A 142 -6.97 6.85 -1.71
CA THR A 142 -7.48 5.55 -2.14
C THR A 142 -6.35 4.53 -2.24
N LYS A 143 -6.69 3.27 -2.06
CA LYS A 143 -5.69 2.19 -2.14
C LYS A 143 -5.02 2.12 -3.52
N ASP A 144 -5.76 2.37 -4.59
CA ASP A 144 -5.23 2.32 -5.95
C ASP A 144 -4.28 3.47 -6.21
N SER A 145 -4.61 4.70 -5.80
CA SER A 145 -3.72 5.86 -5.91
C SER A 145 -2.42 5.66 -5.11
N LEU A 146 -2.52 5.23 -3.85
CA LEU A 146 -1.34 4.93 -3.03
C LEU A 146 -0.49 3.80 -3.60
N LYS A 147 -1.14 2.80 -4.24
CA LYS A 147 -0.43 1.72 -4.91
C LYS A 147 0.41 2.23 -6.09
N VAL A 148 -0.11 3.15 -6.90
CA VAL A 148 0.63 3.80 -8.00
C VAL A 148 1.81 4.60 -7.42
N LEU A 149 1.61 5.40 -6.38
CA LEU A 149 2.69 6.14 -5.72
C LEU A 149 3.80 5.20 -5.22
N ARG A 150 3.45 4.08 -4.59
CA ARG A 150 4.43 3.10 -4.10
C ARG A 150 5.14 2.38 -5.25
N ASP A 151 4.38 1.85 -6.21
CA ASP A 151 4.90 0.90 -7.22
C ASP A 151 5.61 1.61 -8.38
N ASP A 152 5.06 2.73 -8.85
CA ASP A 152 5.58 3.42 -10.04
C ASP A 152 6.52 4.56 -9.64
N TRP A 153 6.14 5.39 -8.66
CA TRP A 153 6.90 6.55 -8.22
C TRP A 153 7.92 6.23 -7.12
N LYS A 154 7.87 5.01 -6.54
CA LYS A 154 8.76 4.56 -5.47
C LYS A 154 8.66 5.41 -4.20
N VAL A 155 7.46 5.93 -3.94
CA VAL A 155 7.12 6.63 -2.70
C VAL A 155 7.03 5.61 -1.55
N ASN A 156 7.65 5.92 -0.41
CA ASN A 156 7.60 5.07 0.77
C ASN A 156 6.67 5.59 1.88
N THR A 157 6.29 6.87 1.82
CA THR A 157 5.53 7.54 2.87
C THR A 157 4.48 8.47 2.27
N ILE A 158 3.26 8.45 2.79
CA ILE A 158 2.23 9.43 2.49
C ILE A 158 2.05 10.36 3.68
N ARG A 159 2.00 11.67 3.44
CA ARG A 159 1.64 12.68 4.44
C ARG A 159 0.17 13.07 4.24
N ILE A 160 -0.60 13.00 5.30
CA ILE A 160 -2.05 13.19 5.32
C ILE A 160 -2.32 14.55 5.96
N ALA A 161 -2.41 15.60 5.14
CA ALA A 161 -2.56 16.98 5.59
C ALA A 161 -4.01 17.28 6.03
N MET A 162 -4.24 17.19 7.34
CA MET A 162 -5.53 17.53 7.94
C MET A 162 -5.51 18.98 8.43
N TYR A 163 -5.99 19.88 7.61
CA TYR A 163 -6.07 21.30 7.96
C TYR A 163 -6.99 21.55 9.13
N THR A 164 -6.58 22.47 9.99
CA THR A 164 -7.25 22.78 11.24
C THR A 164 -8.28 23.88 11.09
N TYR A 165 -7.99 24.94 10.37
CA TYR A 165 -8.78 26.18 10.38
C TYR A 165 -9.32 26.60 9.00
N GLU A 166 -8.77 26.10 7.90
CA GLU A 166 -9.28 26.40 6.56
C GLU A 166 -10.72 25.87 6.37
N TRP A 167 -11.39 26.31 5.32
CA TRP A 167 -12.76 25.89 5.04
C TRP A 167 -12.93 24.36 5.10
N GLY A 168 -13.88 23.92 5.91
CA GLY A 168 -14.07 22.49 6.16
C GLY A 168 -13.05 21.87 7.12
N GLY A 169 -12.15 22.65 7.70
CA GLY A 169 -11.10 22.21 8.61
C GLY A 169 -11.61 21.63 9.93
N TYR A 170 -10.77 20.86 10.56
CA TYR A 170 -11.11 20.09 11.78
C TYR A 170 -11.70 20.95 12.90
N CYS A 171 -11.20 22.17 13.09
CA CYS A 171 -11.60 23.08 14.17
C CYS A 171 -12.63 24.13 13.75
N THR A 172 -13.06 24.12 12.48
CA THR A 172 -14.04 25.10 11.99
C THR A 172 -15.47 24.73 12.39
N GLU A 173 -16.39 25.71 12.35
CA GLU A 173 -17.81 25.55 12.64
C GLU A 173 -18.10 24.71 13.89
N ASN A 174 -17.38 25.02 15.00
CA ASN A 174 -17.50 24.31 16.27
C ASN A 174 -17.24 22.80 16.18
N GLY A 175 -16.36 22.38 15.29
CA GLY A 175 -15.96 20.98 15.13
C GLY A 175 -16.91 20.13 14.27
N LYS A 176 -17.75 20.76 13.48
CA LYS A 176 -18.70 20.09 12.57
C LYS A 176 -18.04 19.02 11.69
N TYR A 177 -16.82 19.25 11.25
CA TYR A 177 -16.11 18.37 10.29
C TYR A 177 -15.19 17.33 10.96
N GLN A 178 -15.11 17.30 12.29
CA GLN A 178 -14.16 16.41 13.01
C GLN A 178 -14.34 14.94 12.68
N ALA A 179 -15.59 14.46 12.62
CA ALA A 179 -15.85 13.05 12.31
C ALA A 179 -15.41 12.68 10.89
N GLN A 180 -15.71 13.54 9.91
CA GLN A 180 -15.32 13.34 8.52
C GLN A 180 -13.80 13.39 8.35
N ALA A 181 -13.12 14.37 8.94
CA ALA A 181 -11.67 14.50 8.90
C ALA A 181 -10.98 13.26 9.50
N LYS A 182 -11.41 12.79 10.67
CA LYS A 182 -10.89 11.57 11.29
C LYS A 182 -11.11 10.33 10.41
N GLN A 183 -12.27 10.22 9.75
CA GLN A 183 -12.52 9.10 8.83
C GLN A 183 -11.59 9.12 7.63
N LYS A 184 -11.29 10.29 7.06
CA LYS A 184 -10.33 10.45 5.96
C LYS A 184 -8.91 10.10 6.40
N VAL A 185 -8.47 10.57 7.57
CA VAL A 185 -7.19 10.18 8.18
C VAL A 185 -7.12 8.65 8.32
N LYS A 186 -8.16 8.03 8.90
CA LYS A 186 -8.23 6.57 9.05
C LYS A 186 -8.10 5.86 7.70
N THR A 187 -8.84 6.30 6.69
CA THR A 187 -8.76 5.73 5.33
C THR A 187 -7.32 5.78 4.79
N GLY A 188 -6.65 6.91 4.90
CA GLY A 188 -5.26 7.07 4.45
C GLY A 188 -4.29 6.15 5.19
N VAL A 189 -4.38 6.11 6.52
CA VAL A 189 -3.52 5.26 7.37
C VAL A 189 -3.73 3.77 7.08
N GLU A 190 -4.98 3.32 7.00
CA GLU A 190 -5.30 1.90 6.74
C GLU A 190 -4.87 1.47 5.34
N ASN A 191 -5.10 2.31 4.34
CA ASN A 191 -4.66 2.02 2.97
C ASN A 191 -3.13 1.99 2.88
N ALA A 192 -2.43 2.95 3.49
CA ALA A 192 -0.97 2.94 3.57
C ALA A 192 -0.45 1.67 4.26
N LYS A 193 -1.03 1.28 5.41
CA LYS A 193 -0.69 0.05 6.12
C LYS A 193 -0.88 -1.18 5.24
N SER A 194 -2.04 -1.29 4.57
CA SER A 194 -2.35 -2.44 3.70
C SER A 194 -1.34 -2.59 2.53
N LEU A 195 -0.73 -1.49 2.13
CA LEU A 195 0.29 -1.42 1.09
C LEU A 195 1.72 -1.48 1.65
N GLY A 196 1.89 -1.50 2.97
CA GLY A 196 3.20 -1.48 3.62
C GLY A 196 3.96 -0.16 3.42
N MET A 197 3.25 0.95 3.35
CA MET A 197 3.79 2.32 3.32
C MET A 197 3.70 2.96 4.70
N TYR A 198 4.58 3.92 4.97
CA TYR A 198 4.45 4.78 6.14
C TYR A 198 3.39 5.87 5.91
N ALA A 199 2.80 6.34 7.00
CA ALA A 199 1.82 7.42 6.98
C ALA A 199 2.19 8.46 8.05
N ILE A 200 2.27 9.73 7.65
CA ILE A 200 2.40 10.87 8.55
C ILE A 200 1.00 11.44 8.73
N ILE A 201 0.53 11.51 9.97
CA ILE A 201 -0.72 12.18 10.35
C ILE A 201 -0.35 13.61 10.72
N ASP A 202 -0.75 14.55 9.87
CA ASP A 202 -0.37 15.95 9.99
C ASP A 202 -1.54 16.80 10.51
N TRP A 203 -1.31 17.44 11.66
CA TRP A 203 -2.13 18.51 12.19
C TRP A 203 -1.72 19.81 11.52
N HIS A 204 -2.41 20.14 10.42
CA HIS A 204 -1.98 21.15 9.47
C HIS A 204 -2.39 22.57 9.89
N VAL A 205 -1.59 23.16 10.76
CA VAL A 205 -1.69 24.58 11.14
C VAL A 205 -1.22 25.45 9.97
N LEU A 206 -1.97 26.46 9.60
CA LEU A 206 -1.61 27.44 8.57
C LEU A 206 -2.22 28.81 8.88
N ASN A 207 -3.50 29.06 8.52
CA ASN A 207 -4.16 30.35 8.72
C ASN A 207 -4.53 30.62 10.20
N ASP A 208 -4.63 29.59 11.02
CA ASP A 208 -4.77 29.71 12.48
C ASP A 208 -3.47 30.10 13.19
N GLN A 209 -2.33 30.09 12.46
CA GLN A 209 -1.01 30.63 12.81
C GLN A 209 -0.42 30.06 14.11
N ASN A 210 -1.12 30.21 15.23
CA ASN A 210 -0.67 29.78 16.54
C ASN A 210 -1.33 28.46 16.94
N PRO A 211 -0.57 27.35 17.06
CA PRO A 211 -1.15 26.04 17.38
C PRO A 211 -1.88 26.01 18.73
N ASN A 212 -1.60 26.96 19.63
CA ASN A 212 -2.30 27.06 20.91
C ASN A 212 -3.78 27.45 20.75
N ASN A 213 -4.18 28.06 19.62
CA ASN A 213 -5.58 28.41 19.35
C ASN A 213 -6.48 27.19 19.40
N HIS A 214 -5.97 26.02 18.97
CA HIS A 214 -6.69 24.75 18.93
C HIS A 214 -6.02 23.64 19.75
N LYS A 215 -5.22 24.01 20.76
CA LYS A 215 -4.43 23.08 21.57
C LYS A 215 -5.26 21.94 22.20
N ASN A 216 -6.44 22.26 22.73
CA ASN A 216 -7.30 21.25 23.36
C ASN A 216 -7.87 20.26 22.35
N ASP A 217 -8.16 20.70 21.13
CA ASP A 217 -8.61 19.81 20.05
C ASP A 217 -7.49 18.95 19.53
N ALA A 218 -6.28 19.50 19.42
CA ALA A 218 -5.06 18.73 19.09
C ALA A 218 -4.80 17.64 20.11
N ILE A 219 -4.87 17.94 21.42
CA ILE A 219 -4.69 16.95 22.49
C ILE A 219 -5.74 15.83 22.38
N LYS A 220 -7.02 16.16 22.16
CA LYS A 220 -8.07 15.17 21.99
C LYS A 220 -7.84 14.30 20.75
N PHE A 221 -7.54 14.94 19.62
CA PHE A 221 -7.27 14.25 18.36
C PHE A 221 -6.09 13.28 18.49
N PHE A 222 -4.93 13.74 18.92
CA PHE A 222 -3.76 12.89 19.04
C PHE A 222 -3.86 11.83 20.13
N THR A 223 -4.64 12.07 21.19
CA THR A 223 -4.99 11.03 22.17
C THR A 223 -5.76 9.89 21.49
N GLU A 224 -6.73 10.22 20.65
CA GLU A 224 -7.50 9.22 19.89
C GLU A 224 -6.62 8.48 18.86
N MET A 225 -5.79 9.21 18.11
CA MET A 225 -4.88 8.63 17.13
C MET A 225 -3.86 7.69 17.80
N ALA A 226 -3.24 8.11 18.89
CA ALA A 226 -2.27 7.29 19.63
C ALA A 226 -2.91 6.01 20.20
N LYS A 227 -4.12 6.09 20.75
CA LYS A 227 -4.87 4.89 21.18
C LYS A 227 -5.15 3.92 20.04
N THR A 228 -5.51 4.47 18.87
CA THR A 228 -5.92 3.67 17.70
C THR A 228 -4.71 3.01 17.04
N TYR A 229 -3.58 3.70 16.98
CA TYR A 229 -2.43 3.28 16.16
C TYR A 229 -1.20 2.86 16.95
N LYS A 230 -1.25 2.76 18.28
CA LYS A 230 -0.12 2.36 19.15
C LYS A 230 0.58 1.06 18.73
N ASP A 231 -0.14 0.14 18.09
CA ASP A 231 0.38 -1.15 17.62
C ASP A 231 0.72 -1.14 16.11
N TYR A 232 0.75 0.06 15.48
CA TYR A 232 1.08 0.23 14.08
C TYR A 232 2.52 0.67 13.91
N ASN A 233 3.28 -0.09 13.14
CA ASN A 233 4.70 0.18 12.87
C ASN A 233 4.95 1.13 11.68
N ASN A 234 3.91 1.78 11.19
CA ASN A 234 3.97 2.61 9.99
C ASN A 234 3.42 4.03 10.19
N VAL A 235 3.09 4.44 11.41
CA VAL A 235 2.50 5.76 11.69
C VAL A 235 3.54 6.69 12.30
N ILE A 236 3.54 7.93 11.85
CA ILE A 236 4.31 9.07 12.35
C ILE A 236 3.32 10.18 12.66
N TYR A 237 3.50 10.90 13.76
CA TYR A 237 2.64 12.02 14.13
C TYR A 237 3.36 13.34 13.89
N GLU A 238 2.86 14.15 12.98
CA GLU A 238 3.27 15.55 12.81
C GLU A 238 2.27 16.43 13.54
N ILE A 239 2.70 16.97 14.68
CA ILE A 239 1.79 17.62 15.61
C ILE A 239 1.60 19.12 15.35
N CYS A 240 2.30 19.70 14.40
CA CYS A 240 2.12 21.07 13.96
C CYS A 240 2.85 21.29 12.63
N ASN A 241 2.09 21.69 11.60
CA ASN A 241 2.64 22.27 10.37
C ASN A 241 2.81 23.79 10.57
N GLU A 242 3.80 24.36 9.98
CA GLU A 242 4.09 25.79 9.76
C GLU A 242 3.50 26.81 10.77
N PRO A 243 3.79 26.74 12.08
CA PRO A 243 3.36 27.78 13.00
C PRO A 243 3.93 29.12 12.57
N ASN A 244 3.08 30.15 12.53
CA ASN A 244 3.43 31.45 11.98
C ASN A 244 2.79 32.59 12.81
N GLY A 245 2.57 33.79 12.24
CA GLY A 245 1.96 34.90 12.96
C GLY A 245 2.79 35.48 14.09
N GLY A 246 4.13 35.27 14.03
CA GLY A 246 5.05 35.82 15.04
C GLY A 246 5.19 35.01 16.32
N ILE A 247 4.54 33.84 16.42
CA ILE A 247 4.77 32.94 17.56
C ILE A 247 6.19 32.37 17.52
N THR A 248 6.81 32.28 18.68
CA THR A 248 8.17 31.76 18.82
C THR A 248 8.19 30.43 19.57
N TRP A 249 9.29 29.68 19.44
CA TRP A 249 9.48 28.44 20.18
C TRP A 249 9.26 28.60 21.67
N THR A 250 9.96 29.53 22.29
CA THR A 250 9.84 29.81 23.74
C THR A 250 8.56 30.55 24.10
N GLY A 251 8.01 31.31 23.16
CA GLY A 251 6.79 32.10 23.36
C GLY A 251 5.47 31.30 23.27
N GLY A 252 5.52 29.98 23.02
CA GLY A 252 4.30 29.19 23.01
C GLY A 252 4.37 27.86 22.30
N ILE A 253 5.16 27.71 21.24
CA ILE A 253 5.21 26.45 20.47
C ILE A 253 5.70 25.30 21.35
N LYS A 254 6.76 25.49 22.13
CA LYS A 254 7.29 24.48 23.04
C LYS A 254 6.24 23.95 24.01
N SER A 255 5.47 24.84 24.63
CA SER A 255 4.44 24.44 25.61
C SER A 255 3.27 23.67 24.95
N TYR A 256 2.91 24.05 23.74
CA TYR A 256 1.96 23.29 22.90
C TYR A 256 2.49 21.88 22.65
N CYS A 257 3.69 21.79 22.08
CA CYS A 257 4.33 20.51 21.76
C CYS A 257 4.45 19.59 22.99
N GLN A 258 4.91 20.11 24.12
CA GLN A 258 5.00 19.33 25.37
C GLN A 258 3.65 18.73 25.78
N SER A 259 2.57 19.48 25.63
CA SER A 259 1.23 19.01 25.98
C SER A 259 0.74 17.90 25.04
N VAL A 260 0.92 18.09 23.72
CA VAL A 260 0.49 17.10 22.73
C VAL A 260 1.34 15.84 22.78
N VAL A 261 2.67 16.00 22.90
CA VAL A 261 3.62 14.88 23.07
C VAL A 261 3.26 14.05 24.31
N SER A 262 2.98 14.70 25.45
CA SER A 262 2.58 14.00 26.67
C SER A 262 1.30 13.19 26.46
N ALA A 263 0.35 13.71 25.69
CA ALA A 263 -0.89 13.01 25.36
C ALA A 263 -0.64 11.76 24.48
N ILE A 264 0.23 11.87 23.48
CA ILE A 264 0.61 10.75 22.61
C ILE A 264 1.36 9.68 23.41
N ARG A 265 2.41 10.08 24.14
CA ARG A 265 3.31 9.16 24.88
C ARG A 265 2.61 8.35 25.96
N LYS A 266 1.46 8.79 26.43
CA LYS A 266 0.64 8.03 27.37
C LYS A 266 0.14 6.70 26.76
N TYR A 267 0.01 6.59 25.45
CA TYR A 267 -0.55 5.44 24.74
C TYR A 267 0.42 4.81 23.75
N ASP A 268 1.26 5.62 23.12
CA ASP A 268 2.22 5.23 22.08
C ASP A 268 3.59 5.78 22.48
N SER A 269 4.37 4.94 23.18
CA SER A 269 5.60 5.36 23.85
C SER A 269 6.79 5.53 22.92
N ASP A 270 6.78 4.89 21.75
CA ASP A 270 7.90 4.79 20.83
C ASP A 270 7.63 5.38 19.42
N ALA A 271 6.44 5.96 19.22
CA ALA A 271 6.12 6.64 17.96
C ALA A 271 7.07 7.79 17.66
N ILE A 272 7.36 8.01 16.38
CA ILE A 272 8.01 9.23 15.93
C ILE A 272 6.99 10.37 16.00
N ILE A 273 7.38 11.46 16.65
CA ILE A 273 6.60 12.69 16.76
C ILE A 273 7.42 13.82 16.18
N ASP A 274 6.84 14.49 15.23
CA ASP A 274 7.44 15.51 14.39
C ASP A 274 6.75 16.86 14.56
N VAL A 275 7.51 17.94 14.39
CA VAL A 275 7.02 19.32 14.39
C VAL A 275 7.73 20.05 13.27
N ASP A 276 6.98 20.58 12.33
CA ASP A 276 7.52 21.55 11.39
C ASP A 276 7.60 22.92 12.08
N TYR A 277 8.82 23.37 12.29
CA TYR A 277 9.12 24.66 12.92
C TYR A 277 9.54 25.66 11.85
N GLY A 278 8.54 26.16 11.11
CA GLY A 278 8.74 27.03 9.96
C GLY A 278 9.34 28.40 10.26
N LEU A 279 10.42 28.73 9.56
CA LEU A 279 10.78 30.11 9.22
C LEU A 279 10.65 30.22 7.69
N TRP A 280 9.71 31.01 7.22
CA TRP A 280 9.51 31.30 5.79
C TRP A 280 10.85 31.69 5.13
N GLY A 281 11.32 30.89 4.18
CA GLY A 281 12.47 31.18 3.34
C GLY A 281 13.76 30.41 3.65
N VAL A 282 13.80 29.52 4.62
CA VAL A 282 14.94 28.62 4.88
C VAL A 282 14.44 27.18 4.90
N MET A 283 15.18 26.25 4.28
CA MET A 283 14.93 24.83 4.35
C MET A 283 14.83 24.41 5.83
N LEU A 284 13.65 23.99 6.27
CA LEU A 284 13.30 23.92 7.70
C LEU A 284 13.91 22.71 8.38
N PRO A 285 14.43 22.88 9.58
CA PRO A 285 14.72 21.75 10.43
C PRO A 285 13.44 21.20 11.03
N VAL A 286 13.14 19.98 10.66
CA VAL A 286 12.17 19.16 11.35
C VAL A 286 12.69 18.87 12.76
N LEU A 287 11.92 19.23 13.79
CA LEU A 287 12.24 18.89 15.16
C LEU A 287 11.57 17.58 15.51
N VAL A 288 12.35 16.57 15.83
CA VAL A 288 11.82 15.27 16.26
C VAL A 288 11.98 15.12 17.76
N TYR A 289 10.90 14.71 18.43
CA TYR A 289 10.92 14.47 19.86
C TYR A 289 11.47 13.08 20.19
N LEU A 290 12.64 13.05 20.83
CA LEU A 290 13.39 11.83 21.17
C LEU A 290 12.97 11.17 22.49
N GLY A 291 11.97 11.70 23.18
CA GLY A 291 11.68 11.32 24.57
C GLY A 291 12.60 12.01 25.59
N ARG A 292 12.34 11.81 26.89
CA ARG A 292 13.08 12.44 28.00
C ARG A 292 13.19 13.97 27.93
N GLY A 293 12.22 14.66 27.32
CA GLY A 293 12.18 16.12 27.24
C GLY A 293 13.17 16.77 26.26
N LYS A 294 13.77 16.00 25.36
CA LYS A 294 14.72 16.51 24.36
C LYS A 294 14.09 16.59 22.96
N TRP A 295 14.34 17.69 22.29
CA TRP A 295 14.08 17.91 20.88
C TRP A 295 15.41 17.98 20.15
N GLU A 296 15.53 17.27 19.04
CA GLU A 296 16.67 17.38 18.15
C GLU A 296 16.22 17.81 16.76
N LYS A 297 17.08 18.61 16.13
CA LYS A 297 16.93 19.09 14.77
C LYS A 297 17.45 18.02 13.81
N LEU A 298 16.61 17.58 12.87
CA LEU A 298 17.01 16.68 11.78
C LEU A 298 17.75 17.42 10.68
#